data_5472ffb27d20e3c0cf8b781486b80b49
#
_entry.id   5472ffb27d20e3c0cf8b781486b80b49
#
_cell.length_a   1.000
_cell.length_b   1.000
_cell.length_c   1.000
_cell.angle_alpha   90.00
_cell.angle_beta   90.00
_cell.angle_gamma   90.00
#
_symmetry.space_group_name_H-M   'P 1'
#
loop_
_entity.id
_entity.type
_entity.pdbx_description
1 polymer ?
#
loop_
_entity_poly.entity_id
_entity_poly.type
_entity_poly.pdbx_seq_one_letter_code
_entity_poly.pdbx_strand_id
1 'polypeptide(L)'
;MTLWTAAEAAEATGGQAIGDWRATGVSIDTRTLMPGDMFVALKAARDGHDFVQAALEHGAGAAMVTHLPDGVAEDAPLLIVEDVQAGLEALGRAGRERAKARVVAVTGSVGKTSTKEMLRHVLGAQGKTHAAEASYNNHWGVPLTLARLPQDAKYAVIEIGMNHPGEIAPLARMARPHVAVITTVAPAHLEAFESIEGIAREKATIFEGLEPGGVAVLKGDLATTPILIEAAERSAAKVVTFGTAPGNHHRLLKTEVHERVTVGHARIWRTPVVFKVGVAGRHFAENALAVLAAVWQVGADRGVAITDLARWHPPSGRGTRDVLQLDSGDETWTLDLIDVAFNANPASMAASLDMLVAAQPRDDIGRIAKGRRIAILGDMLELGEGEIALHAALAELPQMRDIDEVHCVGPRMKALWEALPEDQRGHHVKSAEKLAERAHRLVDAGDVVLVKGSKGSRVSLVVDALRKAGRALRREEEDD
;
A
#
# COMPACT_ATOMS: atom_id res chain seq x y z
N MET A 1 9.27 3.02 25.71
CA MET A 1 9.90 4.36 25.59
C MET A 1 8.80 5.39 25.50
N THR A 2 8.85 6.47 26.28
CA THR A 2 7.84 7.54 26.21
C THR A 2 7.92 8.24 24.87
N LEU A 3 6.78 8.36 24.20
CA LEU A 3 6.64 9.09 22.94
C LEU A 3 6.14 10.52 23.18
N TRP A 4 5.16 10.65 24.10
CA TRP A 4 4.60 11.93 24.52
C TRP A 4 4.41 11.97 26.04
N THR A 5 4.74 13.08 26.65
CA THR A 5 4.31 13.44 27.99
C THR A 5 3.07 14.34 27.91
N ALA A 6 2.32 14.43 29.01
CA ALA A 6 1.17 15.34 29.14
C ALA A 6 1.54 16.79 28.77
N ALA A 7 2.68 17.27 29.26
CA ALA A 7 3.17 18.63 29.01
C ALA A 7 3.52 18.85 27.53
N GLU A 8 4.28 17.95 26.90
CA GLU A 8 4.65 18.05 25.48
C GLU A 8 3.42 18.02 24.56
N ALA A 9 2.45 17.16 24.87
CA ALA A 9 1.23 17.05 24.07
C ALA A 9 0.34 18.29 24.22
N ALA A 10 0.22 18.84 25.44
CA ALA A 10 -0.51 20.08 25.69
C ALA A 10 0.14 21.27 24.98
N GLU A 11 1.47 21.39 25.05
CA GLU A 11 2.24 22.45 24.34
C GLU A 11 2.06 22.34 22.81
N ALA A 12 2.17 21.12 22.26
CA ALA A 12 2.05 20.89 20.83
C ALA A 12 0.65 21.21 20.28
N THR A 13 -0.41 20.91 21.05
CA THR A 13 -1.80 21.06 20.62
C THR A 13 -2.47 22.35 21.05
N GLY A 14 -1.87 23.09 22.00
CA GLY A 14 -2.53 24.19 22.70
C GLY A 14 -3.68 23.71 23.63
N GLY A 15 -3.79 22.41 23.86
CA GLY A 15 -4.81 21.80 24.70
C GLY A 15 -4.47 21.80 26.19
N GLN A 16 -5.42 21.31 26.99
CA GLN A 16 -5.25 21.16 28.44
C GLN A 16 -5.08 19.68 28.80
N ALA A 17 -3.95 19.34 29.44
CA ALA A 17 -3.75 18.01 30.00
C ALA A 17 -4.40 17.88 31.38
N ILE A 18 -5.11 16.78 31.63
CA ILE A 18 -5.60 16.37 32.94
C ILE A 18 -4.72 15.21 33.42
N GLY A 19 -4.10 15.40 34.60
CA GLY A 19 -3.14 14.43 35.15
C GLY A 19 -1.74 14.50 34.53
N ASP A 20 -0.80 13.83 35.16
CA ASP A 20 0.58 13.66 34.67
C ASP A 20 0.71 12.26 34.04
N TRP A 21 0.48 12.17 32.75
CA TRP A 21 0.51 10.94 32.01
C TRP A 21 1.64 10.89 30.99
N ARG A 22 1.91 9.68 30.52
CA ARG A 22 2.87 9.40 29.44
C ARG A 22 2.26 8.43 28.45
N ALA A 23 2.42 8.73 27.17
CA ALA A 23 2.03 7.84 26.10
C ALA A 23 3.24 7.23 25.39
N THR A 24 3.16 5.94 25.05
CA THR A 24 4.20 5.19 24.33
C THR A 24 3.92 5.08 22.85
N GLY A 25 2.69 5.39 22.43
CA GLY A 25 2.21 5.43 21.06
C GLY A 25 0.98 6.31 20.93
N VAL A 26 0.34 6.31 19.78
CA VAL A 26 -0.92 7.02 19.49
C VAL A 26 -1.82 6.08 18.70
N SER A 27 -3.10 5.94 19.06
CA SER A 27 -4.06 5.10 18.36
C SER A 27 -5.37 5.84 18.07
N ILE A 28 -5.97 5.56 16.92
CA ILE A 28 -7.31 6.05 16.53
C ILE A 28 -8.34 4.92 16.50
N ASP A 29 -7.97 3.70 16.91
CA ASP A 29 -8.82 2.52 16.86
C ASP A 29 -8.59 1.65 18.12
N THR A 30 -9.65 1.46 18.91
CA THR A 30 -9.60 0.68 20.14
C THR A 30 -9.28 -0.81 19.93
N ARG A 31 -9.51 -1.34 18.73
CA ARG A 31 -9.21 -2.74 18.37
C ARG A 31 -7.72 -3.02 18.18
N THR A 32 -6.94 -1.97 17.88
CA THR A 32 -5.50 -2.03 17.64
C THR A 32 -4.70 -1.22 18.66
N LEU A 33 -5.37 -0.63 19.63
CA LEU A 33 -4.77 0.11 20.72
C LEU A 33 -3.87 -0.80 21.56
N MET A 34 -2.66 -0.35 21.81
CA MET A 34 -1.71 -1.02 22.69
C MET A 34 -1.70 -0.35 24.07
N PRO A 35 -1.45 -1.10 25.16
CA PRO A 35 -1.29 -0.51 26.48
C PRO A 35 -0.25 0.61 26.48
N GLY A 36 -0.61 1.76 27.04
CA GLY A 36 0.22 2.96 27.06
C GLY A 36 0.06 3.88 25.86
N ASP A 37 -0.72 3.54 24.84
CA ASP A 37 -1.04 4.45 23.74
C ASP A 37 -1.92 5.60 24.20
N MET A 38 -1.79 6.76 23.58
CA MET A 38 -2.81 7.82 23.62
C MET A 38 -3.91 7.49 22.61
N PHE A 39 -5.14 7.32 23.08
CA PHE A 39 -6.29 7.16 22.21
C PHE A 39 -6.75 8.53 21.69
N VAL A 40 -6.98 8.65 20.39
CA VAL A 40 -7.46 9.89 19.74
C VAL A 40 -8.93 9.69 19.35
N ALA A 41 -9.84 10.41 20.00
CA ALA A 41 -11.28 10.27 19.84
C ALA A 41 -11.81 10.96 18.57
N LEU A 42 -11.34 10.52 17.38
CA LEU A 42 -11.78 11.07 16.10
C LEU A 42 -13.28 10.84 15.87
N LYS A 43 -13.93 11.80 15.24
CA LYS A 43 -15.31 11.68 14.77
C LYS A 43 -15.33 11.20 13.32
N ALA A 44 -15.88 10.01 13.09
CA ALA A 44 -16.05 9.42 11.76
C ALA A 44 -17.53 9.01 11.57
N ALA A 45 -17.82 7.78 11.15
CA ALA A 45 -19.17 7.23 11.12
C ALA A 45 -19.81 7.10 12.53
N ARG A 46 -18.96 6.98 13.55
CA ARG A 46 -19.31 7.02 14.98
C ARG A 46 -18.44 8.06 15.65
N ASP A 47 -18.89 8.58 16.79
CA ASP A 47 -18.10 9.49 17.61
C ASP A 47 -17.05 8.70 18.42
N GLY A 48 -15.78 9.09 18.31
CA GLY A 48 -14.69 8.45 19.04
C GLY A 48 -14.80 8.64 20.56
N HIS A 49 -15.51 9.67 21.04
CA HIS A 49 -15.73 9.91 22.46
C HIS A 49 -16.48 8.77 23.12
N ASP A 50 -17.39 8.07 22.41
CA ASP A 50 -18.13 6.90 22.91
C ASP A 50 -17.20 5.71 23.27
N PHE A 51 -15.95 5.74 22.83
CA PHE A 51 -14.99 4.64 23.04
C PHE A 51 -13.89 4.98 24.06
N VAL A 52 -13.86 6.18 24.61
CA VAL A 52 -12.79 6.65 25.51
C VAL A 52 -12.73 5.81 26.78
N GLN A 53 -13.87 5.55 27.43
CA GLN A 53 -13.91 4.70 28.62
C GLN A 53 -13.29 3.33 28.32
N ALA A 54 -13.74 2.67 27.25
CA ALA A 54 -13.21 1.37 26.84
C ALA A 54 -11.72 1.42 26.50
N ALA A 55 -11.23 2.49 25.86
CA ALA A 55 -9.81 2.67 25.58
C ALA A 55 -8.98 2.75 26.86
N LEU A 56 -9.43 3.52 27.86
CA LEU A 56 -8.76 3.63 29.17
C LEU A 56 -8.78 2.29 29.92
N GLU A 57 -9.90 1.57 29.89
CA GLU A 57 -10.02 0.22 30.48
C GLU A 57 -9.09 -0.80 29.80
N HIS A 58 -8.79 -0.64 28.50
CA HIS A 58 -7.81 -1.45 27.75
C HIS A 58 -6.37 -0.98 27.97
N GLY A 59 -6.13 -0.03 28.85
CA GLY A 59 -4.81 0.42 29.24
C GLY A 59 -4.23 1.56 28.41
N ALA A 60 -5.06 2.36 27.73
CA ALA A 60 -4.58 3.62 27.14
C ALA A 60 -3.88 4.48 28.19
N GLY A 61 -2.72 5.03 27.83
CA GLY A 61 -1.97 5.92 28.72
C GLY A 61 -2.62 7.31 28.87
N ALA A 62 -3.43 7.72 27.88
CA ALA A 62 -4.25 8.93 27.88
C ALA A 62 -5.30 8.87 26.77
N ALA A 63 -6.24 9.82 26.75
CA ALA A 63 -7.13 10.03 25.62
C ALA A 63 -7.18 11.51 25.21
N MET A 64 -7.12 11.79 23.88
CA MET A 64 -7.36 13.12 23.32
C MET A 64 -8.83 13.26 22.98
N VAL A 65 -9.47 14.28 23.55
CA VAL A 65 -10.93 14.52 23.50
C VAL A 65 -11.22 16.01 23.35
N THR A 66 -12.47 16.37 22.98
CA THR A 66 -12.92 17.79 23.02
C THR A 66 -13.60 18.19 24.34
N HIS A 67 -14.05 17.23 25.10
CA HIS A 67 -14.73 17.42 26.39
C HIS A 67 -14.59 16.15 27.24
N LEU A 68 -14.90 16.22 28.52
CA LEU A 68 -14.98 15.04 29.38
C LEU A 68 -16.13 14.14 28.90
N PRO A 69 -15.87 12.90 28.42
CA PRO A 69 -16.92 12.00 27.95
C PRO A 69 -17.74 11.44 29.11
N ASP A 70 -19.00 11.11 28.86
CA ASP A 70 -19.88 10.47 29.85
C ASP A 70 -19.27 9.15 30.36
N GLY A 71 -19.33 8.95 31.68
CA GLY A 71 -18.80 7.75 32.33
C GLY A 71 -17.29 7.74 32.57
N VAL A 72 -16.56 8.76 32.12
CA VAL A 72 -15.12 8.92 32.37
C VAL A 72 -14.91 9.76 33.64
N ALA A 73 -13.98 9.34 34.49
CA ALA A 73 -13.67 10.05 35.74
C ALA A 73 -13.05 11.43 35.46
N GLU A 74 -13.33 12.43 36.32
CA GLU A 74 -12.81 13.80 36.11
C GLU A 74 -11.28 13.91 36.21
N ASP A 75 -10.64 12.96 36.89
CA ASP A 75 -9.18 12.85 37.05
C ASP A 75 -8.53 11.88 36.05
N ALA A 76 -9.30 11.34 35.10
CA ALA A 76 -8.79 10.46 34.08
C ALA A 76 -7.67 11.15 33.24
N PRO A 77 -6.69 10.39 32.70
CA PRO A 77 -5.60 10.93 31.90
C PRO A 77 -6.13 11.41 30.54
N LEU A 78 -6.45 12.69 30.44
CA LEU A 78 -7.02 13.29 29.22
C LEU A 78 -6.15 14.42 28.68
N LEU A 79 -6.22 14.62 27.37
CA LEU A 79 -5.81 15.83 26.67
C LEU A 79 -7.04 16.46 26.04
N ILE A 80 -7.52 17.55 26.60
CA ILE A 80 -8.69 18.28 26.09
C ILE A 80 -8.21 19.29 25.07
N VAL A 81 -8.72 19.20 23.84
CA VAL A 81 -8.40 20.06 22.70
C VAL A 81 -9.68 20.68 22.15
N GLU A 82 -9.58 21.77 21.41
CA GLU A 82 -10.74 22.40 20.77
C GLU A 82 -11.33 21.51 19.66
N ASP A 83 -10.48 20.89 18.86
CA ASP A 83 -10.81 19.95 17.78
C ASP A 83 -9.83 18.78 17.76
N VAL A 84 -10.32 17.55 17.77
CA VAL A 84 -9.47 16.34 17.86
C VAL A 84 -8.66 16.14 16.58
N GLN A 85 -9.21 16.48 15.40
CA GLN A 85 -8.48 16.36 14.13
C GLN A 85 -7.33 17.37 14.09
N ALA A 86 -7.60 18.62 14.44
CA ALA A 86 -6.58 19.67 14.51
C ALA A 86 -5.50 19.34 15.56
N GLY A 87 -5.91 18.77 16.70
CA GLY A 87 -5.00 18.25 17.73
C GLY A 87 -4.08 17.15 17.23
N LEU A 88 -4.61 16.17 16.50
CA LEU A 88 -3.83 15.10 15.89
C LEU A 88 -2.84 15.65 14.85
N GLU A 89 -3.26 16.62 14.04
CA GLU A 89 -2.38 17.30 13.08
C GLU A 89 -1.27 18.08 13.77
N ALA A 90 -1.59 18.74 14.88
CA ALA A 90 -0.61 19.49 15.68
C ALA A 90 0.44 18.54 16.30
N LEU A 91 0.01 17.41 16.88
CA LEU A 91 0.93 16.35 17.31
C LEU A 91 1.78 15.81 16.16
N GLY A 92 1.19 15.63 14.98
CA GLY A 92 1.92 15.20 13.78
C GLY A 92 3.02 16.19 13.39
N ARG A 93 2.73 17.51 13.37
CA ARG A 93 3.69 18.56 13.09
C ARG A 93 4.81 18.58 14.13
N ALA A 94 4.47 18.54 15.42
CA ALA A 94 5.43 18.51 16.51
C ALA A 94 6.30 17.23 16.48
N GLY A 95 5.69 16.07 16.20
CA GLY A 95 6.39 14.80 16.01
C GLY A 95 7.40 14.86 14.88
N ARG A 96 7.03 15.47 13.74
CA ARG A 96 7.93 15.69 12.60
C ARG A 96 9.06 16.68 12.94
N GLU A 97 8.76 17.76 13.65
CA GLU A 97 9.72 18.80 13.98
C GLU A 97 10.82 18.33 14.93
N ARG A 98 10.44 17.57 15.97
CA ARG A 98 11.41 17.04 16.95
C ARG A 98 12.28 15.90 16.40
N ALA A 99 11.85 15.24 15.32
CA ALA A 99 12.58 14.10 14.75
C ALA A 99 13.64 14.55 13.75
N LYS A 100 14.86 14.01 13.90
CA LYS A 100 16.00 14.25 12.98
C LYS A 100 16.00 13.30 11.78
N ALA A 101 14.95 12.50 11.61
CA ALA A 101 14.82 11.49 10.56
C ALA A 101 14.96 12.11 9.16
N ARG A 102 15.63 11.38 8.26
CA ARG A 102 15.56 11.64 6.82
C ARG A 102 14.23 11.09 6.32
N VAL A 103 13.37 11.94 5.79
CA VAL A 103 11.99 11.61 5.43
C VAL A 103 11.86 11.40 3.94
N VAL A 104 11.24 10.27 3.54
CA VAL A 104 10.79 9.98 2.18
C VAL A 104 9.27 9.98 2.16
N ALA A 105 8.65 10.83 1.33
CA ALA A 105 7.22 10.78 1.06
C ALA A 105 6.95 10.02 -0.25
N VAL A 106 5.89 9.22 -0.29
CA VAL A 106 5.55 8.39 -1.46
C VAL A 106 4.10 8.60 -1.84
N THR A 107 3.84 8.98 -3.10
CA THR A 107 2.51 9.00 -3.72
C THR A 107 2.52 8.30 -5.07
N GLY A 108 1.36 8.19 -5.70
CA GLY A 108 1.17 7.60 -7.03
C GLY A 108 -0.20 6.95 -7.19
N SER A 109 -0.61 6.65 -8.40
CA SER A 109 -1.86 5.93 -8.66
C SER A 109 -1.78 4.46 -8.24
N VAL A 110 -0.63 3.82 -8.49
CA VAL A 110 -0.34 2.42 -8.13
C VAL A 110 1.06 2.34 -7.53
N GLY A 111 1.32 1.35 -6.68
CA GLY A 111 2.66 1.05 -6.17
C GLY A 111 3.06 1.80 -4.89
N LYS A 112 2.27 2.76 -4.39
CA LYS A 112 2.58 3.54 -3.17
C LYS A 112 3.00 2.67 -1.98
N THR A 113 2.12 1.78 -1.56
CA THR A 113 2.36 0.94 -0.37
C THR A 113 3.50 -0.04 -0.58
N SER A 114 3.59 -0.68 -1.77
CA SER A 114 4.72 -1.57 -2.07
C SER A 114 6.05 -0.82 -2.02
N THR A 115 6.11 0.40 -2.59
CA THR A 115 7.30 1.26 -2.52
C THR A 115 7.61 1.71 -1.09
N LYS A 116 6.58 2.08 -0.30
CA LYS A 116 6.73 2.41 1.13
C LYS A 116 7.31 1.22 1.91
N GLU A 117 6.76 0.02 1.70
CA GLU A 117 7.23 -1.19 2.40
C GLU A 117 8.63 -1.62 1.95
N MET A 118 8.96 -1.51 0.66
CA MET A 118 10.34 -1.72 0.19
C MET A 118 11.30 -0.74 0.85
N LEU A 119 10.97 0.56 0.89
CA LEU A 119 11.78 1.58 1.56
C LEU A 119 11.93 1.28 3.06
N ARG A 120 10.83 0.93 3.75
CA ARG A 120 10.87 0.54 5.16
C ARG A 120 11.81 -0.63 5.39
N HIS A 121 11.76 -1.64 4.54
CA HIS A 121 12.60 -2.83 4.61
C HIS A 121 14.09 -2.50 4.42
N VAL A 122 14.45 -1.88 3.29
CA VAL A 122 15.86 -1.62 2.96
C VAL A 122 16.51 -0.51 3.80
N LEU A 123 15.74 0.45 4.30
CA LEU A 123 16.23 1.47 5.23
C LEU A 123 16.31 0.92 6.65
N GLY A 124 15.41 0.00 7.02
CA GLY A 124 15.38 -0.68 8.30
C GLY A 124 16.66 -1.46 8.60
N ALA A 125 17.25 -2.09 7.58
CA ALA A 125 18.56 -2.75 7.67
C ALA A 125 19.73 -1.77 7.92
N GLN A 126 19.51 -0.46 7.72
CA GLN A 126 20.57 0.56 7.80
C GLN A 126 20.35 1.57 8.94
N GLY A 127 19.27 1.44 9.67
CA GLY A 127 18.97 2.26 10.84
C GLY A 127 17.51 2.27 11.23
N LYS A 128 17.22 2.77 12.42
CA LYS A 128 15.85 2.84 12.95
C LYS A 128 14.95 3.59 11.96
N THR A 129 14.02 2.86 11.37
CA THR A 129 13.13 3.36 10.32
C THR A 129 11.69 3.32 10.80
N HIS A 130 10.98 4.44 10.66
CA HIS A 130 9.58 4.59 10.97
C HIS A 130 8.74 4.66 9.70
N ALA A 131 7.64 3.95 9.67
CA ALA A 131 6.61 4.02 8.63
C ALA A 131 5.27 3.54 9.19
N ALA A 132 4.17 3.92 8.56
CA ALA A 132 2.86 3.40 8.92
C ALA A 132 2.78 1.88 8.68
N GLU A 133 2.19 1.16 9.61
CA GLU A 133 1.99 -0.30 9.54
C GLU A 133 0.95 -0.71 8.49
N ALA A 134 0.02 0.20 8.18
CA ALA A 134 -1.02 0.03 7.16
C ALA A 134 -0.98 1.20 6.15
N SER A 135 -1.95 1.26 5.24
CA SER A 135 -2.08 2.39 4.30
C SER A 135 -2.74 3.61 4.98
N TYR A 136 -2.12 4.11 6.07
CA TYR A 136 -2.49 5.36 6.73
C TYR A 136 -1.94 6.54 5.93
N ASN A 137 -2.64 6.89 4.83
CA ASN A 137 -2.16 7.81 3.81
C ASN A 137 -3.08 9.01 3.55
N ASN A 138 -4.14 9.17 4.35
CA ASN A 138 -5.12 10.25 4.28
C ASN A 138 -4.92 11.31 5.39
N HIS A 139 -5.86 12.24 5.53
CA HIS A 139 -5.86 13.34 6.51
C HIS A 139 -5.83 12.88 7.99
N TRP A 140 -6.15 11.62 8.29
CA TRP A 140 -5.94 11.02 9.63
C TRP A 140 -4.62 10.26 9.71
N GLY A 141 -4.33 9.49 8.66
CA GLY A 141 -3.23 8.53 8.64
C GLY A 141 -1.85 9.18 8.63
N VAL A 142 -1.67 10.25 7.85
CA VAL A 142 -0.39 10.97 7.80
C VAL A 142 -0.08 11.67 9.12
N PRO A 143 -1.00 12.47 9.72
CA PRO A 143 -0.78 13.03 11.05
C PRO A 143 -0.51 11.96 12.12
N LEU A 144 -1.27 10.86 12.12
CA LEU A 144 -1.07 9.74 13.04
C LEU A 144 0.34 9.15 12.90
N THR A 145 0.79 8.92 11.66
CA THR A 145 2.12 8.38 11.38
C THR A 145 3.20 9.32 11.90
N LEU A 146 3.05 10.62 11.71
CA LEU A 146 4.00 11.63 12.20
C LEU A 146 3.94 11.79 13.72
N ALA A 147 2.76 11.73 14.34
CA ALA A 147 2.61 11.75 15.79
C ALA A 147 3.26 10.53 16.46
N ARG A 148 3.35 9.40 15.77
CA ARG A 148 4.05 8.18 16.19
C ARG A 148 5.56 8.19 15.91
N LEU A 149 6.08 9.20 15.20
CA LEU A 149 7.48 9.23 14.78
C LEU A 149 8.42 9.37 15.98
N PRO A 150 9.30 8.37 16.25
CA PRO A 150 10.27 8.45 17.32
C PRO A 150 11.33 9.52 17.04
N GLN A 151 11.76 10.24 18.08
CA GLN A 151 12.79 11.29 17.95
C GLN A 151 14.14 10.77 17.43
N ASP A 152 14.49 9.51 17.79
CA ASP A 152 15.72 8.83 17.44
C ASP A 152 15.63 8.04 16.12
N ALA A 153 14.53 8.15 15.38
CA ALA A 153 14.42 7.55 14.06
C ALA A 153 15.48 8.17 13.12
N LYS A 154 16.20 7.29 12.41
CA LYS A 154 17.16 7.71 11.37
C LYS A 154 16.44 7.99 10.05
N TYR A 155 15.40 7.21 9.75
CA TYR A 155 14.60 7.34 8.54
C TYR A 155 13.11 7.32 8.87
N ALA A 156 12.33 8.01 8.04
CA ALA A 156 10.87 7.89 8.07
C ALA A 156 10.33 7.80 6.64
N VAL A 157 9.32 6.94 6.42
CA VAL A 157 8.66 6.76 5.13
C VAL A 157 7.17 7.05 5.29
N ILE A 158 6.70 8.08 4.60
CA ILE A 158 5.34 8.59 4.71
C ILE A 158 4.60 8.32 3.38
N GLU A 159 3.59 7.48 3.42
CA GLU A 159 2.69 7.28 2.28
C GLU A 159 1.64 8.38 2.26
N ILE A 160 1.45 9.05 1.11
CA ILE A 160 0.45 10.11 0.92
C ILE A 160 -0.48 9.71 -0.23
N GLY A 161 -1.75 9.52 0.09
CA GLY A 161 -2.83 9.21 -0.85
C GLY A 161 -3.72 10.41 -1.12
N MET A 162 -4.64 10.24 -2.07
CA MET A 162 -5.70 11.18 -2.36
C MET A 162 -6.94 10.43 -2.86
N ASN A 163 -8.11 10.99 -2.63
CA ASN A 163 -9.36 10.68 -3.29
C ASN A 163 -9.89 11.90 -4.07
N HIS A 164 -9.60 13.12 -3.60
CA HIS A 164 -10.06 14.37 -4.17
C HIS A 164 -8.89 15.34 -4.41
N PRO A 165 -9.09 16.37 -5.27
CA PRO A 165 -8.14 17.46 -5.43
C PRO A 165 -7.89 18.22 -4.12
N GLY A 166 -6.63 18.65 -3.91
CA GLY A 166 -6.21 19.48 -2.76
C GLY A 166 -5.81 18.69 -1.51
N GLU A 167 -5.84 17.34 -1.55
CA GLU A 167 -5.54 16.52 -0.36
C GLU A 167 -4.02 16.28 -0.15
N ILE A 168 -3.21 16.25 -1.22
CA ILE A 168 -1.79 15.90 -1.12
C ILE A 168 -0.95 17.04 -0.52
N ALA A 169 -1.12 18.28 -0.99
CA ALA A 169 -0.29 19.41 -0.58
C ALA A 169 -0.24 19.63 0.95
N PRO A 170 -1.38 19.68 1.68
CA PRO A 170 -1.35 19.85 3.14
C PRO A 170 -0.58 18.75 3.86
N LEU A 171 -0.75 17.50 3.44
CA LEU A 171 -0.08 16.34 4.02
C LEU A 171 1.42 16.34 3.71
N ALA A 172 1.80 16.73 2.50
CA ALA A 172 3.19 16.86 2.10
C ALA A 172 3.93 17.96 2.89
N ARG A 173 3.27 19.12 3.07
CA ARG A 173 3.82 20.22 3.89
C ARG A 173 3.95 19.85 5.37
N MET A 174 3.06 18.97 5.88
CA MET A 174 3.18 18.44 7.24
C MET A 174 4.33 17.43 7.36
N ALA A 175 4.48 16.55 6.36
CA ALA A 175 5.54 15.54 6.33
C ALA A 175 6.94 16.12 6.12
N ARG A 176 7.06 17.24 5.42
CA ARG A 176 8.35 17.93 5.11
C ARG A 176 9.42 16.94 4.65
N PRO A 177 9.18 16.24 3.52
CA PRO A 177 10.10 15.20 3.07
C PRO A 177 11.40 15.79 2.50
N HIS A 178 12.49 15.04 2.63
CA HIS A 178 13.76 15.31 1.94
C HIS A 178 13.75 14.71 0.53
N VAL A 179 12.94 13.66 0.34
CA VAL A 179 12.74 13.00 -0.95
C VAL A 179 11.24 12.75 -1.13
N ALA A 180 10.68 13.18 -2.24
CA ALA A 180 9.31 12.88 -2.62
C ALA A 180 9.29 11.98 -3.86
N VAL A 181 8.59 10.86 -3.77
CA VAL A 181 8.51 9.84 -4.81
C VAL A 181 7.11 9.80 -5.41
N ILE A 182 7.01 9.94 -6.73
CA ILE A 182 5.80 9.64 -7.49
C ILE A 182 6.02 8.34 -8.27
N THR A 183 5.39 7.25 -7.82
CA THR A 183 5.58 5.91 -8.39
C THR A 183 5.07 5.82 -9.81
N THR A 184 3.85 6.29 -10.05
CA THR A 184 3.24 6.39 -11.39
C THR A 184 1.99 7.27 -11.36
N VAL A 185 1.58 7.74 -12.53
CA VAL A 185 0.27 8.37 -12.77
C VAL A 185 -0.48 7.47 -13.74
N ALA A 186 -1.66 7.02 -13.35
CA ALA A 186 -2.53 6.17 -14.13
C ALA A 186 -4.00 6.54 -13.84
N PRO A 187 -4.94 6.16 -14.68
CA PRO A 187 -6.37 6.34 -14.44
C PRO A 187 -6.79 5.67 -13.13
N ALA A 188 -7.01 6.47 -12.10
CA ALA A 188 -7.51 6.08 -10.80
C ALA A 188 -8.21 7.31 -10.20
N HIS A 189 -9.32 7.10 -9.49
CA HIS A 189 -10.14 8.18 -8.93
C HIS A 189 -10.68 9.14 -10.00
N LEU A 190 -10.95 8.65 -11.22
CA LEU A 190 -11.44 9.45 -12.36
C LEU A 190 -12.79 10.12 -12.08
N GLU A 191 -13.55 9.60 -11.13
CA GLU A 191 -14.79 10.22 -10.67
C GLU A 191 -14.57 11.61 -10.05
N ALA A 192 -13.42 11.81 -9.38
CA ALA A 192 -13.04 13.07 -8.75
C ALA A 192 -12.13 13.95 -9.61
N PHE A 193 -11.57 13.41 -10.69
CA PHE A 193 -10.63 14.10 -11.57
C PHE A 193 -11.08 14.01 -13.02
N GLU A 194 -11.17 15.15 -13.69
CA GLU A 194 -11.64 15.24 -15.09
C GLU A 194 -10.68 14.58 -16.09
N SER A 195 -9.39 14.44 -15.73
CA SER A 195 -8.36 13.94 -16.64
C SER A 195 -7.16 13.33 -15.90
N ILE A 196 -6.34 12.57 -16.63
CA ILE A 196 -5.08 12.03 -16.12
C ILE A 196 -4.07 13.16 -15.82
N GLU A 197 -4.12 14.26 -16.53
CA GLU A 197 -3.34 15.47 -16.28
C GLU A 197 -3.74 16.13 -14.96
N GLY A 198 -5.04 16.14 -14.63
CA GLY A 198 -5.55 16.57 -13.32
C GLY A 198 -4.97 15.73 -12.19
N ILE A 199 -4.97 14.39 -12.35
CA ILE A 199 -4.34 13.45 -11.41
C ILE A 199 -2.84 13.73 -11.28
N ALA A 200 -2.14 14.01 -12.39
CA ALA A 200 -0.72 14.32 -12.38
C ALA A 200 -0.41 15.60 -11.62
N ARG A 201 -1.20 16.67 -11.86
CA ARG A 201 -1.07 17.97 -11.16
C ARG A 201 -1.27 17.81 -9.66
N GLU A 202 -2.32 17.09 -9.25
CA GLU A 202 -2.55 16.84 -7.82
C GLU A 202 -1.40 16.06 -7.18
N LYS A 203 -0.95 14.95 -7.80
CA LYS A 203 0.18 14.18 -7.27
C LYS A 203 1.47 14.99 -7.20
N ALA A 204 1.69 15.90 -8.15
CA ALA A 204 2.85 16.76 -8.19
C ALA A 204 2.89 17.78 -7.04
N THR A 205 1.75 18.07 -6.38
CA THR A 205 1.72 18.94 -5.20
C THR A 205 2.48 18.35 -4.00
N ILE A 206 2.87 17.07 -4.04
CA ILE A 206 3.75 16.46 -3.04
C ILE A 206 5.10 17.19 -2.95
N PHE A 207 5.54 17.81 -4.04
CA PHE A 207 6.80 18.54 -4.09
C PHE A 207 6.76 19.86 -3.32
N GLU A 208 5.57 20.40 -3.06
CA GLU A 208 5.39 21.61 -2.24
C GLU A 208 5.79 21.42 -0.77
N GLY A 209 5.83 20.17 -0.32
CA GLY A 209 6.30 19.83 1.03
C GLY A 209 7.80 19.58 1.14
N LEU A 210 8.55 19.56 0.03
CA LEU A 210 9.98 19.25 0.06
C LEU A 210 10.78 20.24 0.91
N GLU A 211 11.69 19.73 1.74
CA GLU A 211 12.69 20.55 2.43
C GLU A 211 13.60 21.24 1.42
N PRO A 212 14.20 22.39 1.76
CA PRO A 212 15.16 23.07 0.89
C PRO A 212 16.26 22.13 0.40
N GLY A 213 16.48 22.12 -0.93
CA GLY A 213 17.41 21.18 -1.56
C GLY A 213 16.92 19.75 -1.66
N GLY A 214 15.63 19.52 -1.44
CA GLY A 214 14.98 18.21 -1.55
C GLY A 214 14.98 17.65 -2.96
N VAL A 215 14.65 16.37 -3.08
CA VAL A 215 14.72 15.62 -4.34
C VAL A 215 13.35 15.07 -4.74
N ALA A 216 12.95 15.37 -5.97
CA ALA A 216 11.79 14.78 -6.63
C ALA A 216 12.23 13.52 -7.39
N VAL A 217 11.75 12.36 -6.99
CA VAL A 217 11.94 11.07 -7.70
C VAL A 217 10.64 10.75 -8.44
N LEU A 218 10.69 10.70 -9.75
CA LEU A 218 9.50 10.54 -10.58
C LEU A 218 9.71 9.62 -11.79
N LYS A 219 8.62 8.96 -12.23
CA LYS A 219 8.66 8.11 -13.41
C LYS A 219 8.78 8.96 -14.68
N GLY A 220 9.82 8.69 -15.50
CA GLY A 220 10.16 9.46 -16.68
C GLY A 220 9.52 8.96 -17.98
N ASP A 221 8.68 7.91 -17.94
CA ASP A 221 8.12 7.25 -19.11
C ASP A 221 6.63 7.60 -19.36
N LEU A 222 6.06 8.51 -18.57
CA LEU A 222 4.65 8.84 -18.64
C LEU A 222 4.40 10.02 -19.59
N ALA A 223 3.28 10.03 -20.29
CA ALA A 223 2.83 11.19 -21.05
C ALA A 223 2.70 12.45 -20.15
N THR A 224 2.40 12.24 -18.86
CA THR A 224 2.29 13.30 -17.84
C THR A 224 3.61 13.69 -17.17
N THR A 225 4.74 13.04 -17.52
CA THR A 225 6.07 13.37 -16.96
C THR A 225 6.43 14.85 -17.06
N PRO A 226 6.16 15.59 -18.17
CA PRO A 226 6.45 17.02 -18.25
C PRO A 226 5.75 17.85 -17.15
N ILE A 227 4.50 17.50 -16.80
CA ILE A 227 3.75 18.16 -15.71
C ILE A 227 4.46 17.96 -14.36
N LEU A 228 4.97 16.72 -14.12
CA LEU A 228 5.66 16.39 -12.87
C LEU A 228 7.01 17.12 -12.77
N ILE A 229 7.77 17.20 -13.88
CA ILE A 229 9.05 17.91 -13.93
C ILE A 229 8.84 19.40 -13.67
N GLU A 230 7.89 20.03 -14.37
CA GLU A 230 7.60 21.45 -14.18
C GLU A 230 7.22 21.79 -12.73
N ALA A 231 6.42 20.95 -12.08
CA ALA A 231 6.05 21.13 -10.69
C ALA A 231 7.26 20.96 -9.73
N ALA A 232 8.14 20.00 -9.99
CA ALA A 232 9.36 19.80 -9.22
C ALA A 232 10.31 20.99 -9.35
N GLU A 233 10.48 21.53 -10.57
CA GLU A 233 11.30 22.71 -10.84
C GLU A 233 10.76 23.96 -10.13
N ARG A 234 9.44 24.16 -10.13
CA ARG A 234 8.79 25.24 -9.36
C ARG A 234 9.05 25.16 -7.87
N SER A 235 9.20 23.95 -7.34
CA SER A 235 9.56 23.72 -5.93
C SER A 235 11.10 23.76 -5.69
N ALA A 236 11.88 24.18 -6.68
CA ALA A 236 13.34 24.19 -6.64
C ALA A 236 13.97 22.83 -6.26
N ALA A 237 13.27 21.74 -6.58
CA ALA A 237 13.72 20.38 -6.27
C ALA A 237 14.71 19.86 -7.31
N LYS A 238 15.68 19.07 -6.87
CA LYS A 238 16.50 18.27 -7.78
C LYS A 238 15.65 17.12 -8.34
N VAL A 239 15.59 16.99 -9.66
CA VAL A 239 14.80 15.93 -10.32
C VAL A 239 15.67 14.70 -10.57
N VAL A 240 15.18 13.53 -10.15
CA VAL A 240 15.72 12.20 -10.47
C VAL A 240 14.65 11.36 -11.10
N THR A 241 14.85 10.92 -12.33
CA THR A 241 13.87 10.13 -13.07
C THR A 241 14.22 8.64 -13.06
N PHE A 242 13.20 7.78 -13.06
CA PHE A 242 13.33 6.34 -13.22
C PHE A 242 12.33 5.83 -14.28
N GLY A 243 12.65 4.68 -14.88
CA GLY A 243 11.78 4.05 -15.88
C GLY A 243 12.56 3.25 -16.91
N THR A 244 11.94 2.91 -18.04
CA THR A 244 12.51 2.10 -19.12
C THR A 244 13.08 2.95 -20.26
N ALA A 245 12.53 4.14 -20.49
CA ALA A 245 12.92 5.01 -21.58
C ALA A 245 14.39 5.48 -21.50
N PRO A 246 15.03 5.71 -22.65
CA PRO A 246 16.32 6.40 -22.69
C PRO A 246 16.21 7.78 -22.04
N GLY A 247 17.26 8.19 -21.31
CA GLY A 247 17.30 9.49 -20.65
C GLY A 247 16.94 9.44 -19.15
N ASN A 248 16.31 8.38 -18.67
CA ASN A 248 16.11 8.20 -17.23
C ASN A 248 17.45 8.05 -16.49
N HIS A 249 17.56 8.71 -15.33
CA HIS A 249 18.74 8.61 -14.45
C HIS A 249 18.90 7.18 -13.90
N HIS A 250 17.76 6.54 -13.58
CA HIS A 250 17.66 5.14 -13.18
C HIS A 250 16.86 4.41 -14.25
N ARG A 251 17.53 3.74 -15.18
CA ARG A 251 16.90 3.09 -16.33
C ARG A 251 16.84 1.58 -16.16
N LEU A 252 15.65 1.01 -16.20
CA LEU A 252 15.43 -0.42 -16.30
C LEU A 252 15.65 -0.87 -17.75
N LEU A 253 16.62 -1.75 -17.98
CA LEU A 253 17.01 -2.22 -19.31
C LEU A 253 16.29 -3.51 -19.69
N LYS A 254 16.16 -4.43 -18.72
CA LYS A 254 15.53 -5.73 -18.88
C LYS A 254 14.90 -6.14 -17.56
N THR A 255 13.79 -6.86 -17.63
CA THR A 255 13.15 -7.51 -16.48
C THR A 255 12.92 -8.98 -16.80
N GLU A 256 13.37 -9.85 -15.93
CA GLU A 256 13.10 -11.28 -15.97
C GLU A 256 12.17 -11.62 -14.81
N VAL A 257 10.96 -12.07 -15.13
CA VAL A 257 9.98 -12.47 -14.13
C VAL A 257 10.02 -13.99 -14.03
N HIS A 258 10.38 -14.49 -12.88
CA HIS A 258 10.34 -15.89 -12.53
C HIS A 258 9.16 -16.16 -11.59
N GLU A 259 8.92 -17.40 -11.29
CA GLU A 259 7.76 -17.83 -10.52
C GLU A 259 7.58 -17.09 -9.18
N ARG A 260 8.68 -16.83 -8.47
CA ARG A 260 8.67 -16.21 -7.12
C ARG A 260 9.54 -14.96 -6.99
N VAL A 261 10.26 -14.61 -8.02
CA VAL A 261 11.21 -13.50 -7.98
C VAL A 261 11.21 -12.72 -9.28
N THR A 262 11.61 -11.48 -9.21
CA THR A 262 11.84 -10.63 -10.37
C THR A 262 13.29 -10.15 -10.36
N VAL A 263 13.98 -10.31 -11.47
CA VAL A 263 15.34 -9.79 -11.67
C VAL A 263 15.29 -8.57 -12.59
N GLY A 264 15.81 -7.46 -12.10
CA GLY A 264 15.93 -6.22 -12.85
C GLY A 264 17.38 -5.96 -13.28
N HIS A 265 17.59 -5.80 -14.58
CA HIS A 265 18.85 -5.28 -15.12
C HIS A 265 18.67 -3.79 -15.39
N ALA A 266 19.43 -2.97 -14.71
CA ALA A 266 19.28 -1.52 -14.76
C ALA A 266 20.62 -0.81 -15.01
N ARG A 267 20.52 0.44 -15.40
CA ARG A 267 21.63 1.40 -15.39
C ARG A 267 21.25 2.55 -14.47
N ILE A 268 21.96 2.69 -13.36
CA ILE A 268 21.79 3.76 -12.40
C ILE A 268 22.86 4.81 -12.71
N TRP A 269 22.44 5.96 -13.23
CA TRP A 269 23.30 6.93 -13.88
C TRP A 269 24.10 6.26 -15.00
N ARG A 270 25.38 6.01 -14.80
CA ARG A 270 26.29 5.36 -15.77
C ARG A 270 26.67 3.93 -15.36
N THR A 271 26.28 3.50 -14.16
CA THR A 271 26.70 2.22 -13.58
C THR A 271 25.66 1.13 -13.89
N PRO A 272 26.05 0.02 -14.52
CA PRO A 272 25.18 -1.14 -14.65
C PRO A 272 24.95 -1.78 -13.28
N VAL A 273 23.70 -2.17 -13.01
CA VAL A 273 23.27 -2.78 -11.75
C VAL A 273 22.31 -3.91 -12.06
N VAL A 274 22.47 -5.03 -11.37
CA VAL A 274 21.49 -6.12 -11.34
C VAL A 274 20.94 -6.20 -9.93
N PHE A 275 19.64 -6.29 -9.81
CA PHE A 275 18.96 -6.47 -8.51
C PHE A 275 17.85 -7.51 -8.61
N LYS A 276 17.53 -8.11 -7.48
CA LYS A 276 16.47 -9.11 -7.35
C LYS A 276 15.41 -8.58 -6.39
N VAL A 277 14.15 -8.85 -6.66
CA VAL A 277 13.03 -8.59 -5.75
C VAL A 277 12.35 -9.91 -5.43
N GLY A 278 12.10 -10.20 -4.16
CA GLY A 278 11.58 -11.49 -3.66
C GLY A 278 10.10 -11.74 -3.98
N VAL A 279 9.64 -11.26 -5.14
CA VAL A 279 8.27 -11.45 -5.62
C VAL A 279 8.23 -11.39 -7.15
N ALA A 280 7.30 -12.14 -7.76
CA ALA A 280 7.06 -12.10 -9.19
C ALA A 280 6.28 -10.83 -9.58
N GLY A 281 6.67 -10.17 -10.67
CA GLY A 281 5.94 -9.06 -11.28
C GLY A 281 6.84 -7.91 -11.74
N ARG A 282 6.73 -7.56 -13.02
CA ARG A 282 7.52 -6.48 -13.65
C ARG A 282 7.42 -5.15 -12.91
N HIS A 283 6.22 -4.79 -12.43
CA HIS A 283 5.98 -3.55 -11.70
C HIS A 283 6.76 -3.46 -10.37
N PHE A 284 7.11 -4.59 -9.75
CA PHE A 284 7.96 -4.59 -8.56
C PHE A 284 9.41 -4.21 -8.89
N ALA A 285 9.91 -4.56 -10.08
CA ALA A 285 11.22 -4.09 -10.53
C ALA A 285 11.23 -2.57 -10.75
N GLU A 286 10.16 -2.01 -11.30
CA GLU A 286 10.03 -0.55 -11.46
C GLU A 286 9.94 0.17 -10.11
N ASN A 287 9.13 -0.36 -9.16
CA ASN A 287 9.06 0.17 -7.81
C ASN A 287 10.41 0.09 -7.08
N ALA A 288 11.12 -1.04 -7.22
CA ALA A 288 12.46 -1.19 -6.67
C ALA A 288 13.46 -0.18 -7.23
N LEU A 289 13.34 0.15 -8.52
CA LEU A 289 14.18 1.18 -9.14
C LEU A 289 13.94 2.57 -8.55
N ALA A 290 12.66 2.92 -8.25
CA ALA A 290 12.30 4.14 -7.53
C ALA A 290 12.85 4.13 -6.09
N VAL A 291 12.79 2.98 -5.41
CA VAL A 291 13.39 2.77 -4.08
C VAL A 291 14.89 3.03 -4.10
N LEU A 292 15.63 2.43 -5.05
CA LEU A 292 17.08 2.64 -5.18
C LEU A 292 17.45 4.09 -5.50
N ALA A 293 16.56 4.81 -6.21
CA ALA A 293 16.72 6.24 -6.43
C ALA A 293 16.57 7.03 -5.14
N ALA A 294 15.53 6.75 -4.34
CA ALA A 294 15.26 7.44 -3.09
C ALA A 294 16.28 7.13 -1.99
N VAL A 295 16.71 5.87 -1.85
CA VAL A 295 17.70 5.41 -0.85
C VAL A 295 18.99 6.22 -0.92
N TRP A 296 19.51 6.43 -2.13
CA TRP A 296 20.72 7.23 -2.32
C TRP A 296 20.55 8.69 -1.87
N GLN A 297 19.38 9.27 -2.10
CA GLN A 297 19.12 10.68 -1.78
C GLN A 297 18.94 10.93 -0.27
N VAL A 298 18.58 9.91 0.50
CA VAL A 298 18.53 10.01 1.97
C VAL A 298 19.86 9.64 2.65
N GLY A 299 20.90 9.37 1.86
CA GLY A 299 22.24 9.05 2.37
C GLY A 299 22.39 7.63 2.89
N ALA A 300 21.52 6.71 2.45
CA ALA A 300 21.64 5.29 2.75
C ALA A 300 22.45 4.55 1.67
N ASP A 301 23.03 3.42 2.04
CA ASP A 301 23.85 2.59 1.14
C ASP A 301 22.98 1.85 0.13
N ARG A 302 23.28 2.03 -1.14
CA ARG A 302 22.57 1.41 -2.27
C ARG A 302 22.90 -0.06 -2.44
N GLY A 303 24.12 -0.47 -2.11
CA GLY A 303 24.54 -1.87 -2.19
C GLY A 303 23.79 -2.73 -1.18
N VAL A 304 23.65 -2.25 0.05
CA VAL A 304 22.81 -2.89 1.08
C VAL A 304 21.37 -2.98 0.62
N ALA A 305 20.80 -1.89 0.08
CA ALA A 305 19.43 -1.88 -0.42
C ALA A 305 19.20 -2.88 -1.57
N ILE A 306 20.16 -3.01 -2.50
CA ILE A 306 20.10 -3.99 -3.61
C ILE A 306 20.04 -5.41 -3.07
N THR A 307 20.83 -5.72 -2.06
CA THR A 307 20.88 -7.05 -1.43
C THR A 307 19.58 -7.36 -0.69
N ASP A 308 19.07 -6.40 0.09
CA ASP A 308 17.88 -6.59 0.91
C ASP A 308 16.59 -6.68 0.10
N LEU A 309 16.50 -6.02 -1.06
CA LEU A 309 15.35 -6.15 -1.95
C LEU A 309 15.07 -7.61 -2.35
N ALA A 310 16.10 -8.46 -2.39
CA ALA A 310 15.94 -9.88 -2.69
C ALA A 310 15.14 -10.63 -1.60
N ARG A 311 15.16 -10.13 -0.36
CA ARG A 311 14.46 -10.69 0.81
C ARG A 311 13.12 -10.01 1.07
N TRP A 312 12.79 -8.96 0.34
CA TRP A 312 11.54 -8.25 0.52
C TRP A 312 10.35 -9.06 -0.02
N HIS A 313 9.27 -9.10 0.76
CA HIS A 313 7.98 -9.67 0.38
C HIS A 313 6.86 -8.64 0.51
N PRO A 314 5.87 -8.66 -0.39
CA PRO A 314 4.75 -7.74 -0.34
C PRO A 314 3.86 -8.02 0.89
N PRO A 315 3.22 -6.97 1.45
CA PRO A 315 2.21 -7.18 2.47
C PRO A 315 0.95 -7.85 1.90
N SER A 316 0.12 -8.41 2.79
CA SER A 316 -1.13 -9.08 2.42
C SER A 316 -2.01 -8.24 1.49
N GLY A 317 -2.63 -8.88 0.52
CA GLY A 317 -3.47 -8.23 -0.49
C GLY A 317 -2.71 -7.49 -1.60
N ARG A 318 -1.38 -7.58 -1.66
CA ARG A 318 -0.55 -6.81 -2.61
C ARG A 318 0.45 -7.67 -3.40
N GLY A 319 0.16 -8.94 -3.54
CA GLY A 319 0.98 -9.89 -4.30
C GLY A 319 1.59 -10.97 -3.44
N THR A 320 1.08 -11.21 -2.24
CA THR A 320 1.46 -12.37 -1.44
C THR A 320 1.05 -13.64 -2.17
N ARG A 321 1.91 -14.66 -2.08
CA ARG A 321 1.65 -15.98 -2.67
C ARG A 321 1.70 -17.02 -1.56
N ASP A 322 0.56 -17.69 -1.35
CA ASP A 322 0.39 -18.76 -0.37
C ASP A 322 0.30 -20.09 -1.09
N VAL A 323 1.01 -21.09 -0.61
CA VAL A 323 0.82 -22.48 -1.03
C VAL A 323 -0.12 -23.13 -0.02
N LEU A 324 -1.31 -23.53 -0.47
CA LEU A 324 -2.37 -24.08 0.36
C LEU A 324 -2.46 -25.57 0.10
N GLN A 325 -2.26 -26.38 1.13
CA GLN A 325 -2.49 -27.83 1.07
C GLN A 325 -4.00 -28.12 1.11
N LEU A 326 -4.53 -28.76 0.09
CA LEU A 326 -5.97 -29.06 -0.03
C LEU A 326 -6.38 -30.39 0.57
N ASP A 327 -5.44 -31.34 0.71
CA ASP A 327 -5.67 -32.65 1.32
C ASP A 327 -4.66 -32.90 2.44
N SER A 328 -5.13 -33.35 3.59
CA SER A 328 -4.28 -33.67 4.74
C SER A 328 -3.51 -34.99 4.58
N GLY A 329 -3.91 -35.84 3.64
CA GLY A 329 -3.29 -37.15 3.36
C GLY A 329 -2.22 -37.11 2.28
N ASP A 330 -2.17 -36.06 1.47
CA ASP A 330 -1.20 -35.90 0.39
C ASP A 330 -0.63 -34.47 0.36
N GLU A 331 0.61 -34.31 0.75
CA GLU A 331 1.30 -33.00 0.80
C GLU A 331 1.54 -32.41 -0.60
N THR A 332 1.44 -33.20 -1.66
CA THR A 332 1.59 -32.73 -3.04
C THR A 332 0.32 -32.04 -3.56
N TRP A 333 -0.84 -32.29 -2.93
CA TRP A 333 -2.11 -31.68 -3.31
C TRP A 333 -2.20 -30.23 -2.83
N THR A 334 -1.50 -29.36 -3.52
CA THR A 334 -1.43 -27.95 -3.16
C THR A 334 -1.96 -27.04 -4.25
N LEU A 335 -2.51 -25.91 -3.81
CA LEU A 335 -3.01 -24.78 -4.59
C LEU A 335 -2.10 -23.59 -4.37
N ASP A 336 -1.72 -22.88 -5.43
CA ASP A 336 -1.03 -21.59 -5.34
C ASP A 336 -2.06 -20.43 -5.36
N LEU A 337 -2.11 -19.66 -4.28
CA LEU A 337 -2.99 -18.49 -4.14
C LEU A 337 -2.17 -17.20 -4.21
N ILE A 338 -2.45 -16.35 -5.20
CA ILE A 338 -1.89 -15.00 -5.36
C ILE A 338 -2.93 -13.99 -4.86
N ASP A 339 -2.67 -13.40 -3.69
CA ASP A 339 -3.56 -12.42 -3.07
C ASP A 339 -3.17 -10.99 -3.46
N VAL A 340 -3.98 -10.36 -4.31
CA VAL A 340 -3.90 -8.95 -4.71
C VAL A 340 -5.23 -8.20 -4.45
N ALA A 341 -5.98 -8.66 -3.45
CA ALA A 341 -7.36 -8.24 -3.16
C ALA A 341 -7.49 -6.92 -2.40
N PHE A 342 -6.46 -6.10 -2.31
CA PHE A 342 -6.51 -4.85 -1.56
C PHE A 342 -7.23 -3.72 -2.31
N ASN A 343 -6.90 -3.49 -3.58
CA ASN A 343 -7.52 -2.46 -4.43
C ASN A 343 -7.31 -2.79 -5.91
N ALA A 344 -8.11 -2.17 -6.80
CA ALA A 344 -8.06 -2.41 -8.23
C ALA A 344 -8.30 -1.14 -9.05
N ASN A 345 -7.55 -1.02 -10.14
CA ASN A 345 -7.78 -0.15 -11.27
C ASN A 345 -7.22 -0.83 -12.53
N PRO A 346 -7.49 -0.35 -13.75
CA PRO A 346 -7.07 -1.04 -14.99
C PRO A 346 -5.59 -1.36 -15.05
N ALA A 347 -4.71 -0.43 -14.68
CA ALA A 347 -3.27 -0.62 -14.70
C ALA A 347 -2.81 -1.71 -13.69
N SER A 348 -3.40 -1.70 -12.50
CA SER A 348 -3.08 -2.71 -11.48
C SER A 348 -3.69 -4.09 -11.80
N MET A 349 -4.82 -4.14 -12.53
CA MET A 349 -5.36 -5.40 -13.04
C MET A 349 -4.38 -6.06 -14.02
N ALA A 350 -3.94 -5.31 -15.04
CA ALA A 350 -2.97 -5.80 -16.03
C ALA A 350 -1.68 -6.31 -15.35
N ALA A 351 -1.12 -5.52 -14.42
CA ALA A 351 0.08 -5.91 -13.68
C ALA A 351 -0.10 -7.18 -12.82
N SER A 352 -1.30 -7.40 -12.29
CA SER A 352 -1.58 -8.61 -11.51
C SER A 352 -1.81 -9.84 -12.39
N LEU A 353 -2.43 -9.65 -13.55
CA LEU A 353 -2.57 -10.74 -14.54
C LEU A 353 -1.20 -11.19 -15.09
N ASP A 354 -0.22 -10.27 -15.24
CA ASP A 354 1.18 -10.63 -15.53
C ASP A 354 1.76 -11.58 -14.47
N MET A 355 1.42 -11.39 -13.18
CA MET A 355 1.87 -12.28 -12.11
C MET A 355 1.25 -13.68 -12.24
N LEU A 356 -0.05 -13.76 -12.60
CA LEU A 356 -0.72 -15.03 -12.80
C LEU A 356 -0.14 -15.80 -14.00
N VAL A 357 0.12 -15.11 -15.10
CA VAL A 357 0.72 -15.72 -16.32
C VAL A 357 2.15 -16.22 -16.06
N ALA A 358 2.92 -15.50 -15.23
CA ALA A 358 4.28 -15.92 -14.87
C ALA A 358 4.31 -17.16 -13.95
N ALA A 359 3.22 -17.45 -13.27
CA ALA A 359 3.12 -18.63 -12.41
C ALA A 359 2.86 -19.90 -13.24
N GLN A 360 3.40 -21.02 -12.77
CA GLN A 360 3.27 -22.31 -13.45
C GLN A 360 2.30 -23.22 -12.70
N PRO A 361 1.13 -23.53 -13.29
CA PRO A 361 0.27 -24.60 -12.80
C PRO A 361 1.00 -25.95 -12.86
N ARG A 362 0.58 -26.90 -12.05
CA ARG A 362 1.17 -28.25 -12.02
C ARG A 362 0.17 -29.25 -12.50
N ASP A 363 0.58 -30.06 -13.50
CA ASP A 363 -0.22 -31.12 -14.05
C ASP A 363 -0.11 -32.42 -13.22
N ASP A 364 -1.05 -33.31 -13.42
CA ASP A 364 -1.12 -34.67 -12.83
C ASP A 364 -1.12 -34.64 -11.28
N ILE A 365 -1.64 -33.57 -10.68
CA ILE A 365 -1.85 -33.43 -9.26
C ILE A 365 -3.34 -33.14 -9.01
N GLY A 366 -3.94 -33.82 -8.03
CA GLY A 366 -5.33 -33.63 -7.72
C GLY A 366 -6.31 -34.41 -8.61
N ARG A 367 -7.52 -33.87 -8.73
CA ARG A 367 -8.63 -34.53 -9.44
C ARG A 367 -8.66 -34.24 -10.94
N ILE A 368 -7.93 -33.23 -11.37
CA ILE A 368 -7.83 -32.81 -12.79
C ILE A 368 -6.43 -33.09 -13.32
N ALA A 369 -6.34 -33.55 -14.56
CA ALA A 369 -5.06 -33.91 -15.17
C ALA A 369 -4.19 -32.69 -15.50
N LYS A 370 -4.79 -31.53 -15.75
CA LYS A 370 -4.10 -30.29 -16.10
C LYS A 370 -4.41 -29.19 -15.09
N GLY A 371 -3.35 -28.65 -14.47
CA GLY A 371 -3.47 -27.48 -13.62
C GLY A 371 -3.85 -26.22 -14.43
N ARG A 372 -4.60 -25.31 -13.79
CA ARG A 372 -5.19 -24.13 -14.45
C ARG A 372 -4.65 -22.82 -13.86
N ARG A 373 -4.65 -21.78 -14.67
CA ARG A 373 -4.56 -20.38 -14.21
C ARG A 373 -5.97 -19.82 -14.08
N ILE A 374 -6.37 -19.50 -12.85
CA ILE A 374 -7.72 -19.02 -12.53
C ILE A 374 -7.63 -17.59 -12.03
N ALA A 375 -8.36 -16.66 -12.65
CA ALA A 375 -8.50 -15.29 -12.18
C ALA A 375 -9.86 -15.08 -11.51
N ILE A 376 -9.89 -14.56 -10.29
CA ILE A 376 -11.11 -14.13 -9.58
C ILE A 376 -11.05 -12.61 -9.47
N LEU A 377 -11.84 -11.92 -10.30
CA LEU A 377 -11.76 -10.47 -10.48
C LEU A 377 -13.03 -9.80 -9.96
N GLY A 378 -12.86 -8.85 -9.04
CA GLY A 378 -13.92 -8.02 -8.50
C GLY A 378 -13.93 -6.62 -9.09
N ASP A 379 -15.08 -5.95 -8.96
CA ASP A 379 -15.30 -4.60 -9.48
C ASP A 379 -14.11 -3.66 -9.19
N MET A 380 -13.76 -2.86 -10.18
CA MET A 380 -12.93 -1.68 -10.06
C MET A 380 -13.84 -0.49 -9.76
N LEU A 381 -13.67 0.15 -8.61
CA LEU A 381 -14.50 1.28 -8.18
C LEU A 381 -13.81 2.63 -8.48
N GLU A 382 -14.57 3.72 -8.41
CA GLU A 382 -14.08 5.10 -8.56
C GLU A 382 -13.53 5.41 -9.97
N LEU A 383 -14.04 4.75 -11.00
CA LEU A 383 -13.60 4.93 -12.39
C LEU A 383 -14.45 5.96 -13.19
N GLY A 384 -15.55 6.44 -12.61
CA GLY A 384 -16.44 7.41 -13.27
C GLY A 384 -17.27 6.84 -14.43
N GLU A 385 -17.76 7.70 -15.31
CA GLU A 385 -18.73 7.34 -16.37
C GLU A 385 -18.27 6.23 -17.32
N GLY A 386 -16.95 6.07 -17.53
CA GLY A 386 -16.37 5.03 -18.41
C GLY A 386 -16.20 3.66 -17.77
N GLU A 387 -16.63 3.45 -16.52
CA GLU A 387 -16.31 2.27 -15.73
C GLU A 387 -16.68 0.94 -16.41
N ILE A 388 -17.82 0.85 -17.05
CA ILE A 388 -18.29 -0.38 -17.72
C ILE A 388 -17.40 -0.74 -18.91
N ALA A 389 -17.02 0.25 -19.73
CA ALA A 389 -16.12 0.04 -20.86
C ALA A 389 -14.73 -0.38 -20.39
N LEU A 390 -14.22 0.17 -19.29
CA LEU A 390 -12.94 -0.19 -18.69
C LEU A 390 -12.95 -1.63 -18.14
N HIS A 391 -14.10 -2.11 -17.62
CA HIS A 391 -14.23 -3.51 -17.22
C HIS A 391 -14.26 -4.44 -18.43
N ALA A 392 -15.01 -4.12 -19.48
CA ALA A 392 -15.05 -4.92 -20.71
C ALA A 392 -13.66 -5.00 -21.38
N ALA A 393 -12.94 -3.90 -21.42
CA ALA A 393 -11.61 -3.82 -22.04
C ALA A 393 -10.56 -4.76 -21.39
N LEU A 394 -10.78 -5.24 -20.18
CA LEU A 394 -9.90 -6.24 -19.57
C LEU A 394 -9.83 -7.53 -20.38
N ALA A 395 -10.89 -7.90 -21.11
CA ALA A 395 -10.90 -9.09 -21.99
C ALA A 395 -9.87 -9.01 -23.13
N GLU A 396 -9.50 -7.78 -23.54
CA GLU A 396 -8.55 -7.56 -24.63
C GLU A 396 -7.09 -7.56 -24.17
N LEU A 397 -6.83 -7.66 -22.85
CA LEU A 397 -5.48 -7.70 -22.31
C LEU A 397 -4.75 -8.95 -22.84
N PRO A 398 -3.48 -8.81 -23.30
CA PRO A 398 -2.72 -9.95 -23.82
C PRO A 398 -2.65 -11.14 -22.86
N GLN A 399 -2.61 -10.86 -21.57
CA GLN A 399 -2.54 -11.84 -20.48
C GLN A 399 -3.75 -12.80 -20.45
N MET A 400 -4.92 -12.34 -20.91
CA MET A 400 -6.14 -13.16 -20.90
C MET A 400 -6.00 -14.44 -21.75
N ARG A 401 -5.14 -14.43 -22.76
CA ARG A 401 -4.90 -15.61 -23.63
C ARG A 401 -4.29 -16.80 -22.88
N ASP A 402 -3.60 -16.54 -21.79
CA ASP A 402 -2.89 -17.55 -21.00
C ASP A 402 -3.61 -17.90 -19.68
N ILE A 403 -4.86 -17.42 -19.50
CA ILE A 403 -5.70 -17.68 -18.35
C ILE A 403 -6.80 -18.67 -18.74
N ASP A 404 -6.93 -19.76 -17.99
CA ASP A 404 -7.85 -20.83 -18.34
C ASP A 404 -9.29 -20.52 -17.90
N GLU A 405 -9.49 -19.84 -16.76
CA GLU A 405 -10.83 -19.55 -16.25
C GLU A 405 -10.86 -18.19 -15.51
N VAL A 406 -11.92 -17.41 -15.75
CA VAL A 406 -12.12 -16.08 -15.14
C VAL A 406 -13.48 -16.03 -14.43
N HIS A 407 -13.46 -15.90 -13.10
CA HIS A 407 -14.63 -15.61 -12.29
C HIS A 407 -14.79 -14.13 -12.04
N CYS A 408 -15.99 -13.62 -12.18
CA CYS A 408 -16.32 -12.21 -12.10
C CYS A 408 -17.22 -11.92 -10.90
N VAL A 409 -16.82 -10.97 -10.05
CA VAL A 409 -17.53 -10.59 -8.82
C VAL A 409 -17.93 -9.11 -8.87
N GLY A 410 -19.22 -8.87 -8.81
CA GLY A 410 -19.80 -7.53 -8.81
C GLY A 410 -20.58 -7.20 -10.08
N PRO A 411 -21.44 -6.17 -10.03
CA PRO A 411 -22.30 -5.82 -11.15
C PRO A 411 -21.54 -5.27 -12.36
N ARG A 412 -20.41 -4.57 -12.15
CA ARG A 412 -19.59 -3.98 -13.22
C ARG A 412 -18.78 -5.05 -13.95
N MET A 413 -18.30 -6.06 -13.25
CA MET A 413 -17.57 -7.20 -13.82
C MET A 413 -18.41 -8.05 -14.75
N LYS A 414 -19.74 -7.85 -14.79
CA LYS A 414 -20.61 -8.47 -15.80
C LYS A 414 -20.15 -8.12 -17.23
N ALA A 415 -19.68 -6.88 -17.45
CA ALA A 415 -19.20 -6.43 -18.76
C ALA A 415 -17.95 -7.22 -19.21
N LEU A 416 -17.02 -7.50 -18.30
CA LEU A 416 -15.90 -8.39 -18.58
C LEU A 416 -16.38 -9.80 -18.89
N TRP A 417 -17.25 -10.36 -18.03
CA TRP A 417 -17.75 -11.74 -18.21
C TRP A 417 -18.43 -11.94 -19.56
N GLU A 418 -19.23 -10.96 -20.02
CA GLU A 418 -19.88 -10.97 -21.34
C GLU A 418 -18.88 -10.83 -22.50
N ALA A 419 -17.76 -10.12 -22.31
CA ALA A 419 -16.74 -9.91 -23.33
C ALA A 419 -15.76 -11.10 -23.48
N LEU A 420 -15.63 -11.96 -22.46
CA LEU A 420 -14.76 -13.13 -22.50
C LEU A 420 -15.28 -14.21 -23.48
N PRO A 421 -14.38 -15.03 -24.08
CA PRO A 421 -14.75 -16.28 -24.75
C PRO A 421 -15.51 -17.23 -23.82
N GLU A 422 -16.45 -17.99 -24.36
CA GLU A 422 -17.32 -18.88 -23.55
C GLU A 422 -16.54 -19.93 -22.75
N ASP A 423 -15.47 -20.45 -23.31
CA ASP A 423 -14.58 -21.45 -22.71
C ASP A 423 -13.72 -20.91 -21.55
N GLN A 424 -13.55 -19.58 -21.46
CA GLN A 424 -12.87 -18.91 -20.33
C GLN A 424 -13.83 -18.42 -19.24
N ARG A 425 -15.14 -18.43 -19.50
CA ARG A 425 -16.14 -17.91 -18.57
C ARG A 425 -16.34 -18.84 -17.38
N GLY A 426 -15.84 -18.43 -16.24
CA GLY A 426 -16.24 -18.98 -14.96
C GLY A 426 -17.57 -18.39 -14.47
N HIS A 427 -17.77 -18.35 -13.17
CA HIS A 427 -18.98 -17.79 -12.56
C HIS A 427 -18.99 -16.26 -12.60
N HIS A 428 -20.15 -15.67 -12.89
CA HIS A 428 -20.46 -14.28 -12.56
C HIS A 428 -21.40 -14.24 -11.35
N VAL A 429 -21.01 -13.51 -10.30
CA VAL A 429 -21.82 -13.31 -9.09
C VAL A 429 -21.89 -11.84 -8.71
N LYS A 430 -23.00 -11.43 -8.09
CA LYS A 430 -23.22 -10.02 -7.70
C LYS A 430 -22.41 -9.57 -6.47
N SER A 431 -21.94 -10.51 -5.64
CA SER A 431 -21.19 -10.19 -4.44
C SER A 431 -20.15 -11.26 -4.10
N ALA A 432 -19.10 -10.88 -3.39
CA ALA A 432 -18.00 -11.74 -3.01
C ALA A 432 -18.44 -12.87 -2.05
N GLU A 433 -19.40 -12.61 -1.19
CA GLU A 433 -19.96 -13.59 -0.25
C GLU A 433 -20.45 -14.83 -0.98
N LYS A 434 -21.22 -14.65 -2.08
CA LYS A 434 -21.76 -15.76 -2.87
C LYS A 434 -20.69 -16.61 -3.53
N LEU A 435 -19.55 -16.03 -3.89
CA LEU A 435 -18.45 -16.79 -4.46
C LEU A 435 -17.62 -17.46 -3.35
N ALA A 436 -17.43 -16.81 -2.22
CA ALA A 436 -16.69 -17.33 -1.06
C ALA A 436 -17.33 -18.61 -0.51
N GLU A 437 -18.68 -18.70 -0.45
CA GLU A 437 -19.41 -19.90 -0.02
C GLU A 437 -19.05 -21.17 -0.82
N ARG A 438 -18.63 -21.01 -2.06
CA ARG A 438 -18.30 -22.11 -2.98
C ARG A 438 -16.84 -22.11 -3.46
N ALA A 439 -16.00 -21.26 -2.90
CA ALA A 439 -14.62 -21.05 -3.36
C ALA A 439 -13.82 -22.36 -3.47
N HIS A 440 -13.99 -23.28 -2.52
CA HIS A 440 -13.37 -24.61 -2.52
C HIS A 440 -13.78 -25.53 -3.70
N ARG A 441 -14.86 -25.21 -4.42
CA ARG A 441 -15.32 -25.97 -5.60
C ARG A 441 -14.80 -25.41 -6.91
N LEU A 442 -14.22 -24.21 -6.89
CA LEU A 442 -13.72 -23.51 -8.08
C LEU A 442 -12.30 -23.95 -8.43
N VAL A 443 -11.60 -24.55 -7.47
CA VAL A 443 -10.17 -24.81 -7.53
C VAL A 443 -9.86 -26.28 -7.31
N ASP A 444 -8.71 -26.73 -7.81
CA ASP A 444 -8.18 -28.07 -7.57
C ASP A 444 -6.68 -27.99 -7.26
N ALA A 445 -6.10 -29.09 -6.81
CA ALA A 445 -4.65 -29.19 -6.64
C ALA A 445 -3.96 -29.00 -8.00
N GLY A 446 -2.83 -28.29 -7.99
CA GLY A 446 -2.13 -27.91 -9.21
C GLY A 446 -2.53 -26.56 -9.81
N ASP A 447 -3.71 -26.04 -9.45
CA ASP A 447 -4.14 -24.71 -9.93
C ASP A 447 -3.31 -23.57 -9.32
N VAL A 448 -3.23 -22.47 -10.08
CA VAL A 448 -2.78 -21.17 -9.61
C VAL A 448 -3.96 -20.20 -9.65
N VAL A 449 -4.30 -19.60 -8.53
CA VAL A 449 -5.45 -18.71 -8.40
C VAL A 449 -5.00 -17.31 -8.02
N LEU A 450 -5.44 -16.31 -8.78
CA LEU A 450 -5.24 -14.90 -8.46
C LEU A 450 -6.58 -14.28 -8.06
N VAL A 451 -6.61 -13.54 -6.94
CA VAL A 451 -7.79 -12.82 -6.48
C VAL A 451 -7.52 -11.32 -6.43
N LYS A 452 -8.30 -10.52 -7.18
CA LYS A 452 -8.14 -9.07 -7.25
C LYS A 452 -9.45 -8.33 -7.40
N GLY A 453 -9.57 -7.18 -6.70
CA GLY A 453 -10.71 -6.25 -6.81
C GLY A 453 -10.48 -5.02 -5.95
N SER A 454 -11.33 -4.01 -6.10
CA SER A 454 -11.35 -2.85 -5.21
C SER A 454 -11.76 -3.28 -3.80
N LYS A 455 -11.30 -2.54 -2.79
CA LYS A 455 -11.61 -2.84 -1.37
C LYS A 455 -13.12 -2.99 -1.13
N GLY A 456 -13.93 -2.13 -1.77
CA GLY A 456 -15.40 -2.19 -1.66
C GLY A 456 -16.03 -3.39 -2.36
N SER A 457 -15.36 -4.08 -3.29
CA SER A 457 -15.82 -5.32 -3.91
C SER A 457 -15.73 -6.52 -2.96
N ARG A 458 -14.98 -6.40 -1.87
CA ARG A 458 -14.80 -7.37 -0.79
C ARG A 458 -14.30 -8.75 -1.25
N VAL A 459 -13.62 -8.83 -2.39
CA VAL A 459 -13.09 -10.12 -2.90
C VAL A 459 -12.07 -10.76 -1.97
N SER A 460 -11.54 -10.04 -0.99
CA SER A 460 -10.75 -10.61 0.10
C SER A 460 -11.48 -11.72 0.86
N LEU A 461 -12.82 -11.72 0.90
CA LEU A 461 -13.61 -12.82 1.47
C LEU A 461 -13.38 -14.15 0.72
N VAL A 462 -13.11 -14.09 -0.58
CA VAL A 462 -12.78 -15.29 -1.37
C VAL A 462 -11.38 -15.78 -1.01
N VAL A 463 -10.42 -14.86 -0.80
CA VAL A 463 -9.06 -15.18 -0.30
C VAL A 463 -9.16 -15.90 1.05
N ASP A 464 -9.92 -15.33 1.99
CA ASP A 464 -10.11 -15.91 3.32
C ASP A 464 -10.79 -17.30 3.27
N ALA A 465 -11.77 -17.46 2.36
CA ALA A 465 -12.45 -18.74 2.15
C ALA A 465 -11.50 -19.81 1.59
N LEU A 466 -10.64 -19.46 0.62
CA LEU A 466 -9.63 -20.36 0.08
C LEU A 466 -8.58 -20.74 1.14
N ARG A 467 -8.09 -19.77 1.92
CA ARG A 467 -7.16 -20.03 3.04
C ARG A 467 -7.76 -20.92 4.12
N LYS A 468 -9.08 -20.80 4.36
CA LYS A 468 -9.80 -21.64 5.32
C LYS A 468 -10.05 -23.05 4.78
N ALA A 469 -10.26 -23.20 3.48
CA ALA A 469 -10.46 -24.49 2.82
C ALA A 469 -9.18 -25.31 2.71
N GLY A 470 -8.02 -24.62 2.59
CA GLY A 470 -6.69 -25.22 2.55
C GLY A 470 -5.90 -24.91 3.80
N ARG A 471 -4.91 -25.76 4.11
CA ARG A 471 -3.94 -25.50 5.18
C ARG A 471 -2.73 -24.81 4.56
N ALA A 472 -2.40 -23.60 5.03
CA ALA A 472 -1.18 -22.93 4.61
C ALA A 472 0.04 -23.75 5.04
N LEU A 473 0.85 -24.17 4.08
CA LEU A 473 2.15 -24.76 4.35
C LEU A 473 3.06 -23.65 4.89
N ARG A 474 3.64 -23.85 6.07
CA ARG A 474 4.68 -22.95 6.59
C ARG A 474 5.83 -22.93 5.59
N ARG A 475 6.29 -21.74 5.21
CA ARG A 475 7.59 -21.60 4.55
C ARG A 475 8.64 -22.15 5.51
N GLU A 476 9.35 -23.19 5.11
CA GLU A 476 10.68 -23.43 5.67
C GLU A 476 11.49 -22.20 5.25
N GLU A 477 11.92 -21.40 6.22
CA GLU A 477 12.99 -20.45 6.01
C GLU A 477 14.18 -21.30 5.59
N GLU A 478 14.55 -21.26 4.33
CA GLU A 478 15.86 -21.73 3.89
C GLU A 478 16.88 -20.79 4.57
N ASP A 479 17.31 -21.19 5.74
CA ASP A 479 18.55 -20.74 6.37
C ASP A 479 19.71 -21.26 5.51
N ASP A 480 20.22 -20.37 4.60
CA ASP A 480 21.58 -20.44 4.05
C ASP A 480 22.07 -19.03 3.65
#